data_00037d79a6fe41993736aa27d4e29c6a
#
_entry.id   00037d79a6fe41993736aa27d4e29c6a
#
_cell.length_a   1.000
_cell.length_b   1.000
_cell.length_c   1.000
_cell.angle_alpha   90.00
_cell.angle_beta   90.00
_cell.angle_gamma   90.00
#
_symmetry.space_group_name_H-M   'P 1'
#
loop_
_entity.id
_entity.type
_entity.pdbx_description
1 polymer ?
#
loop_
_entity_poly.entity_id
_entity_poly.type
_entity_poly.pdbx_seq_one_letter_code
_entity_poly.pdbx_strand_id
1 'polypeptide(L)'
;MCFAFDGGGRVALHGNGPQVGNIVLHEEAINTADVPSLPLEDSGAMSQGLIGFWLQQAFHDAFAVNQMNNRAISVVTQTIVDLSDPAFQNPTKPIGPFYSEEEAKTVASERGYTVKEDAGRGWRRVVPSPKPQTIVEAEVIKALVHAGVTVVSTGGGGIPVLQDETGQLKGIAAVIDKDFGAAKLADLLDADTLLILTSVDAAKINFGKPDEQSLGEISVAEMQKHIDDGQFAAGSMLPKTQAALSFLSGKSGRTAIITSLEKTAEAISGSAGTRVQS
;
A
#
# COMPACT_ATOMS: atom_id res chain seq x y z
N MET A 1 2.97 -2.22 -6.81
CA MET A 1 3.04 -0.76 -7.04
C MET A 1 1.64 -0.28 -7.39
N CYS A 2 1.27 0.95 -7.09
CA CYS A 2 0.01 1.54 -7.54
C CYS A 2 0.31 2.89 -8.19
N PHE A 3 -0.58 3.32 -9.08
CA PHE A 3 -0.50 4.64 -9.69
C PHE A 3 -1.88 5.29 -9.63
N ALA A 4 -1.90 6.59 -9.40
CA ALA A 4 -3.08 7.43 -9.57
C ALA A 4 -2.83 8.43 -10.70
N PHE A 5 -3.82 8.64 -11.53
CA PHE A 5 -3.76 9.53 -12.68
C PHE A 5 -4.88 10.57 -12.59
N ASP A 6 -4.53 11.82 -12.88
CA ASP A 6 -5.47 12.93 -13.00
C ASP A 6 -5.04 13.77 -14.21
N GLY A 7 -5.82 13.73 -15.31
CA GLY A 7 -5.65 14.59 -16.49
C GLY A 7 -4.25 14.69 -17.10
N GLY A 8 -3.30 13.90 -16.65
CA GLY A 8 -1.87 13.94 -17.07
C GLY A 8 -0.90 13.97 -15.89
N GLY A 9 -1.37 14.25 -14.69
CA GLY A 9 -0.62 14.13 -13.46
C GLY A 9 -0.42 12.67 -13.04
N ARG A 10 0.68 12.34 -12.37
CA ARG A 10 1.02 10.96 -11.99
C ARG A 10 1.54 10.89 -10.57
N VAL A 11 0.96 9.98 -9.80
CA VAL A 11 1.47 9.59 -8.49
C VAL A 11 1.80 8.12 -8.51
N ALA A 12 3.00 7.77 -8.06
CA ALA A 12 3.46 6.40 -7.89
C ALA A 12 3.51 6.05 -6.40
N LEU A 13 2.93 4.92 -6.04
CA LEU A 13 2.93 4.38 -4.69
C LEU A 13 3.57 2.99 -4.72
N HIS A 14 4.34 2.66 -3.69
CA HIS A 14 5.04 1.38 -3.62
C HIS A 14 4.73 0.60 -2.33
N GLY A 15 4.89 -0.71 -2.36
CA GLY A 15 5.01 -1.52 -1.15
C GLY A 15 6.44 -1.44 -0.60
N ASN A 16 6.61 -1.80 0.67
CA ASN A 16 7.89 -1.75 1.37
C ASN A 16 8.16 -2.98 2.27
N GLY A 17 7.32 -4.01 2.21
CA GLY A 17 7.37 -5.13 3.15
C GLY A 17 8.77 -5.72 3.36
N PRO A 18 9.51 -6.14 2.31
CA PRO A 18 10.87 -6.64 2.47
C PRO A 18 11.84 -5.60 3.04
N GLN A 19 11.75 -4.35 2.59
CA GLN A 19 12.67 -3.28 2.99
C GLN A 19 12.46 -2.86 4.45
N VAL A 20 11.21 -2.62 4.86
CA VAL A 20 10.90 -2.29 6.26
C VAL A 20 11.25 -3.46 7.18
N GLY A 21 11.04 -4.71 6.73
CA GLY A 21 11.44 -5.89 7.47
C GLY A 21 12.95 -5.95 7.73
N ASN A 22 13.76 -5.67 6.71
CA ASN A 22 15.22 -5.61 6.85
C ASN A 22 15.67 -4.46 7.76
N ILE A 23 15.05 -3.27 7.65
CA ILE A 23 15.36 -2.14 8.53
C ILE A 23 15.07 -2.52 9.98
N VAL A 24 13.90 -3.07 10.28
CA VAL A 24 13.56 -3.55 11.63
C VAL A 24 14.56 -4.57 12.15
N LEU A 25 15.02 -5.50 11.32
CA LEU A 25 16.06 -6.47 11.71
C LEU A 25 17.40 -5.80 12.06
N HIS A 26 17.81 -4.78 11.28
CA HIS A 26 19.03 -4.04 11.58
C HIS A 26 18.91 -3.25 12.89
N GLU A 27 17.77 -2.59 13.10
CA GLU A 27 17.47 -1.86 14.33
C GLU A 27 17.48 -2.80 15.56
N GLU A 28 16.86 -3.98 15.44
CA GLU A 28 16.83 -4.97 16.54
C GLU A 28 18.20 -5.60 16.83
N ALA A 29 19.04 -5.77 15.80
CA ALA A 29 20.38 -6.38 15.96
C ALA A 29 21.37 -5.49 16.71
N ILE A 30 21.19 -4.17 16.67
CA ILE A 30 22.11 -3.17 17.27
C ILE A 30 21.48 -2.53 18.53
N ASN A 31 20.32 -2.97 18.97
CA ASN A 31 19.60 -2.38 20.08
C ASN A 31 20.39 -2.47 21.41
N THR A 32 21.01 -1.35 21.79
CA THR A 32 21.79 -1.19 23.04
C THR A 32 21.32 0.08 23.79
N ALA A 33 21.80 0.25 25.02
CA ALA A 33 21.52 1.46 25.80
C ALA A 33 22.08 2.73 25.12
N ASP A 34 23.22 2.61 24.43
CA ASP A 34 23.87 3.74 23.72
C ASP A 34 23.29 3.97 22.33
N VAL A 35 22.76 2.93 21.69
CA VAL A 35 22.14 2.98 20.37
C VAL A 35 20.81 2.24 20.43
N PRO A 36 19.75 2.87 20.95
CA PRO A 36 18.43 2.24 21.03
C PRO A 36 17.81 2.09 19.64
N SER A 37 17.09 0.99 19.44
CA SER A 37 16.34 0.77 18.18
C SER A 37 15.27 1.83 17.98
N LEU A 38 15.09 2.24 16.73
CA LEU A 38 14.03 3.16 16.33
C LEU A 38 12.66 2.45 16.32
N PRO A 39 11.57 3.18 16.58
CA PRO A 39 10.22 2.64 16.49
C PRO A 39 9.84 2.26 15.05
N LEU A 40 8.77 1.48 14.91
CA LEU A 40 8.35 0.93 13.62
C LEU A 40 7.99 2.00 12.58
N GLU A 41 7.36 3.08 13.03
CA GLU A 41 7.00 4.22 12.17
C GLU A 41 8.22 4.89 11.54
N ASP A 42 9.33 4.99 12.27
CA ASP A 42 10.60 5.52 11.75
C ASP A 42 11.21 4.58 10.72
N SER A 43 11.15 3.26 10.95
CA SER A 43 11.51 2.25 9.95
C SER A 43 10.65 2.37 8.68
N GLY A 44 9.37 2.72 8.84
CA GLY A 44 8.47 3.06 7.75
C GLY A 44 8.97 4.27 6.94
N ALA A 45 9.35 5.36 7.62
CA ALA A 45 9.89 6.57 7.01
C ALA A 45 11.21 6.31 6.27
N MET A 46 12.13 5.55 6.87
CA MET A 46 13.39 5.14 6.25
C MET A 46 13.15 4.36 4.95
N SER A 47 12.17 3.44 4.96
CA SER A 47 11.81 2.65 3.78
C SER A 47 11.22 3.50 2.66
N GLN A 48 10.45 4.55 2.99
CA GLN A 48 9.93 5.50 2.00
C GLN A 48 11.08 6.29 1.34
N GLY A 49 12.03 6.77 2.13
CA GLY A 49 13.22 7.45 1.61
C GLY A 49 14.05 6.56 0.69
N LEU A 50 14.32 5.32 1.12
CA LEU A 50 15.12 4.36 0.35
C LEU A 50 14.47 4.00 -0.99
N ILE A 51 13.21 3.57 -0.98
CA ILE A 51 12.52 3.16 -2.21
C ILE A 51 12.18 4.39 -3.07
N GLY A 52 11.81 5.49 -2.42
CA GLY A 52 11.56 6.76 -3.09
C GLY A 52 12.77 7.25 -3.88
N PHE A 53 13.96 7.15 -3.32
CA PHE A 53 15.21 7.44 -4.00
C PHE A 53 15.40 6.56 -5.25
N TRP A 54 15.23 5.25 -5.14
CA TRP A 54 15.36 4.35 -6.29
C TRP A 54 14.36 4.66 -7.40
N LEU A 55 13.10 4.89 -7.04
CA LEU A 55 12.06 5.23 -8.02
C LEU A 55 12.31 6.59 -8.66
N GLN A 56 12.75 7.58 -7.88
CA GLN A 56 13.07 8.91 -8.40
C GLN A 56 14.20 8.85 -9.42
N GLN A 57 15.26 8.05 -9.17
CA GLN A 57 16.32 7.82 -10.16
C GLN A 57 15.77 7.12 -11.42
N ALA A 58 14.99 6.05 -11.25
CA ALA A 58 14.41 5.31 -12.37
C ALA A 58 13.50 6.18 -13.25
N PHE A 59 12.70 7.05 -12.64
CA PHE A 59 11.91 8.04 -13.40
C PHE A 59 12.78 9.03 -14.13
N HIS A 60 13.82 9.57 -13.48
CA HIS A 60 14.76 10.51 -14.10
C HIS A 60 15.39 9.88 -15.35
N ASP A 61 15.90 8.65 -15.24
CA ASP A 61 16.53 7.93 -16.33
C ASP A 61 15.54 7.66 -17.48
N ALA A 62 14.31 7.22 -17.14
CA ALA A 62 13.26 7.00 -18.11
C ALA A 62 12.87 8.30 -18.86
N PHE A 63 12.78 9.42 -18.16
CA PHE A 63 12.50 10.72 -18.78
C PHE A 63 13.63 11.17 -19.70
N ALA A 64 14.89 10.97 -19.30
CA ALA A 64 16.05 11.32 -20.11
C ALA A 64 16.11 10.48 -21.40
N VAL A 65 15.94 9.15 -21.30
CA VAL A 65 15.95 8.25 -22.46
C VAL A 65 14.81 8.59 -23.45
N ASN A 66 13.63 8.94 -22.95
CA ASN A 66 12.48 9.28 -23.80
C ASN A 66 12.40 10.78 -24.15
N GLN A 67 13.43 11.57 -23.85
CA GLN A 67 13.50 13.02 -24.14
C GLN A 67 12.30 13.81 -23.56
N MET A 68 11.79 13.36 -22.41
CA MET A 68 10.68 14.00 -21.70
C MET A 68 11.19 15.08 -20.75
N ASN A 69 10.59 16.25 -20.76
CA ASN A 69 10.92 17.33 -19.82
C ASN A 69 10.10 17.22 -18.51
N ASN A 70 10.02 16.02 -17.96
CA ASN A 70 9.33 15.77 -16.71
C ASN A 70 10.28 15.78 -15.52
N ARG A 71 9.73 15.93 -14.32
CA ARG A 71 10.45 15.84 -13.04
C ARG A 71 9.76 14.81 -12.17
N ALA A 72 10.55 14.13 -11.34
CA ALA A 72 10.02 13.23 -10.31
C ALA A 72 10.59 13.63 -8.94
N ILE A 73 9.76 13.53 -7.90
CA ILE A 73 10.14 13.77 -6.51
C ILE A 73 9.52 12.71 -5.61
N SER A 74 10.24 12.35 -4.56
CA SER A 74 9.70 11.51 -3.49
C SER A 74 9.31 12.38 -2.29
N VAL A 75 8.12 12.15 -1.77
CA VAL A 75 7.55 12.82 -0.60
C VAL A 75 7.36 11.80 0.51
N VAL A 76 8.02 11.99 1.64
CA VAL A 76 7.74 11.24 2.87
C VAL A 76 6.33 11.57 3.31
N THR A 77 5.50 10.55 3.51
CA THR A 77 4.05 10.71 3.62
C THR A 77 3.52 10.08 4.89
N GLN A 78 2.72 10.84 5.63
CA GLN A 78 2.05 10.44 6.86
C GLN A 78 0.57 10.18 6.60
N THR A 79 0.04 9.12 7.20
CA THR A 79 -1.36 8.73 7.07
C THR A 79 -2.04 8.72 8.42
N ILE A 80 -3.03 9.58 8.60
CA ILE A 80 -3.82 9.64 9.84
C ILE A 80 -4.71 8.40 9.91
N VAL A 81 -4.70 7.76 11.07
CA VAL A 81 -5.54 6.59 11.40
C VAL A 81 -6.37 6.87 12.64
N ASP A 82 -7.45 6.10 12.81
CA ASP A 82 -8.33 6.18 13.97
C ASP A 82 -7.97 5.08 14.97
N LEU A 83 -7.65 5.45 16.21
CA LEU A 83 -7.33 4.51 17.27
C LEU A 83 -8.51 3.59 17.64
N SER A 84 -9.74 4.00 17.30
CA SER A 84 -10.95 3.18 17.48
C SER A 84 -11.11 2.08 16.41
N ASP A 85 -10.27 2.07 15.36
CA ASP A 85 -10.31 1.03 14.33
C ASP A 85 -10.13 -0.36 14.96
N PRO A 86 -11.02 -1.33 14.66
CA PRO A 86 -10.94 -2.70 15.20
C PRO A 86 -9.61 -3.41 14.95
N ALA A 87 -8.83 -2.97 13.97
CA ALA A 87 -7.50 -3.51 13.69
C ALA A 87 -6.55 -3.37 14.88
N PHE A 88 -6.70 -2.34 15.73
CA PHE A 88 -5.90 -2.17 16.93
C PHE A 88 -6.21 -3.22 18.00
N GLN A 89 -7.44 -3.76 18.02
CA GLN A 89 -7.84 -4.83 18.94
C GLN A 89 -7.44 -6.22 18.42
N ASN A 90 -7.27 -6.36 17.09
CA ASN A 90 -6.89 -7.63 16.47
C ASN A 90 -5.78 -7.41 15.42
N PRO A 91 -4.52 -7.27 15.85
CA PRO A 91 -3.38 -7.14 14.93
C PRO A 91 -3.26 -8.37 14.03
N THR A 92 -3.11 -8.14 12.72
CA THR A 92 -3.05 -9.20 11.70
C THR A 92 -1.96 -9.02 10.66
N LYS A 93 -1.35 -7.82 10.57
CA LYS A 93 -0.34 -7.55 9.52
C LYS A 93 1.02 -8.08 9.94
N PRO A 94 1.54 -9.14 9.28
CA PRO A 94 2.83 -9.71 9.66
C PRO A 94 3.98 -8.82 9.19
N ILE A 95 4.95 -8.60 10.08
CA ILE A 95 6.19 -7.84 9.84
C ILE A 95 7.40 -8.58 10.39
N GLY A 96 8.59 -8.16 9.93
CA GLY A 96 9.86 -8.70 10.44
C GLY A 96 10.12 -10.17 10.04
N PRO A 97 11.03 -10.84 10.77
CA PRO A 97 11.47 -12.19 10.47
C PRO A 97 10.43 -13.26 10.82
N PHE A 98 10.73 -14.48 10.39
CA PHE A 98 10.08 -15.68 10.91
C PHE A 98 10.81 -16.16 12.16
N TYR A 99 10.04 -16.59 13.16
CA TYR A 99 10.49 -17.18 14.40
C TYR A 99 10.02 -18.62 14.49
N SER A 100 10.74 -19.46 15.20
CA SER A 100 10.21 -20.70 15.76
C SER A 100 9.15 -20.38 16.83
N GLU A 101 8.34 -21.35 17.24
CA GLU A 101 7.33 -21.14 18.29
C GLU A 101 7.97 -20.71 19.62
N GLU A 102 9.15 -21.26 19.95
CA GLU A 102 9.87 -20.97 21.17
C GLU A 102 10.45 -19.54 21.16
N GLU A 103 11.08 -19.13 20.06
CA GLU A 103 11.58 -17.77 19.87
C GLU A 103 10.43 -16.75 19.89
N ALA A 104 9.28 -17.09 19.28
CA ALA A 104 8.11 -16.22 19.27
C ALA A 104 7.57 -15.96 20.68
N LYS A 105 7.53 -16.98 21.55
CA LYS A 105 7.14 -16.83 22.97
C LYS A 105 8.12 -15.93 23.71
N THR A 106 9.42 -16.10 23.49
CA THR A 106 10.47 -15.27 24.08
C THR A 106 10.32 -13.80 23.65
N VAL A 107 10.23 -13.55 22.36
CA VAL A 107 10.08 -12.19 21.80
C VAL A 107 8.78 -11.53 22.29
N ALA A 108 7.69 -12.28 22.38
CA ALA A 108 6.42 -11.78 22.91
C ALA A 108 6.55 -11.35 24.38
N SER A 109 7.23 -12.16 25.22
CA SER A 109 7.39 -11.86 26.65
C SER A 109 8.37 -10.72 26.93
N GLU A 110 9.48 -10.66 26.20
CA GLU A 110 10.55 -9.68 26.44
C GLU A 110 10.25 -8.32 25.82
N ARG A 111 9.59 -8.29 24.65
CA ARG A 111 9.35 -7.06 23.85
C ARG A 111 7.89 -6.64 23.81
N GLY A 112 6.98 -7.41 24.40
CA GLY A 112 5.54 -7.12 24.36
C GLY A 112 4.92 -7.24 22.94
N TYR A 113 5.55 -7.99 22.04
CA TYR A 113 5.05 -8.13 20.66
C TYR A 113 3.87 -9.11 20.61
N THR A 114 2.88 -8.78 19.82
CA THR A 114 1.87 -9.75 19.39
C THR A 114 2.46 -10.61 18.29
N VAL A 115 2.44 -11.93 18.44
CA VAL A 115 2.95 -12.89 17.47
C VAL A 115 1.85 -13.84 17.02
N LYS A 116 1.86 -14.21 15.75
CA LYS A 116 0.91 -15.19 15.17
C LYS A 116 1.64 -16.13 14.23
N GLU A 117 1.12 -17.33 14.11
CA GLU A 117 1.57 -18.32 13.13
C GLU A 117 1.20 -17.82 11.72
N ASP A 118 2.14 -17.94 10.77
CA ASP A 118 1.99 -17.46 9.39
C ASP A 118 2.02 -18.62 8.39
N ALA A 119 0.87 -19.24 8.21
CA ALA A 119 0.57 -20.23 7.16
C ALA A 119 1.59 -21.38 7.06
N GLY A 120 1.99 -21.99 8.17
CA GLY A 120 2.92 -23.12 8.24
C GLY A 120 4.39 -22.78 8.02
N ARG A 121 4.70 -21.48 7.85
CA ARG A 121 6.08 -21.00 7.62
C ARG A 121 6.84 -20.63 8.89
N GLY A 122 6.15 -20.63 10.02
CA GLY A 122 6.64 -20.19 11.32
C GLY A 122 5.83 -19.06 11.91
N TRP A 123 6.32 -18.44 12.95
CA TRP A 123 5.67 -17.37 13.67
C TRP A 123 6.22 -16.01 13.26
N ARG A 124 5.37 -14.98 13.25
CA ARG A 124 5.79 -13.62 12.96
C ARG A 124 5.16 -12.62 13.95
N ARG A 125 5.86 -11.52 14.19
CA ARG A 125 5.26 -10.35 14.80
C ARG A 125 4.12 -9.86 13.91
N VAL A 126 2.98 -9.55 14.52
CA VAL A 126 1.85 -8.91 13.83
C VAL A 126 1.57 -7.56 14.47
N VAL A 127 1.20 -6.60 13.63
CA VAL A 127 0.82 -5.24 14.03
C VAL A 127 -0.58 -4.90 13.51
N PRO A 128 -1.24 -3.88 14.09
CA PRO A 128 -2.50 -3.36 13.53
C PRO A 128 -2.35 -2.93 12.08
N SER A 129 -3.42 -3.12 11.30
CA SER A 129 -3.50 -2.61 9.93
C SER A 129 -4.78 -1.78 9.76
N PRO A 130 -4.84 -0.58 10.38
CA PRO A 130 -6.01 0.28 10.34
C PRO A 130 -6.24 0.85 8.95
N LYS A 131 -7.47 1.28 8.69
CA LYS A 131 -7.81 1.97 7.45
C LYS A 131 -7.34 3.43 7.47
N PRO A 132 -6.83 3.95 6.33
CA PRO A 132 -6.41 5.34 6.22
C PRO A 132 -7.64 6.27 6.33
N GLN A 133 -7.57 7.27 7.21
CA GLN A 133 -8.58 8.31 7.32
C GLN A 133 -8.28 9.47 6.37
N THR A 134 -7.05 9.97 6.40
CA THR A 134 -6.56 10.99 5.47
C THR A 134 -5.03 10.93 5.37
N ILE A 135 -4.47 11.68 4.43
CA ILE A 135 -3.03 11.78 4.18
C ILE A 135 -2.62 13.24 4.40
N VAL A 136 -1.67 13.45 5.30
CA VAL A 136 -1.27 14.79 5.77
C VAL A 136 -0.76 15.65 4.61
N GLU A 137 0.03 15.09 3.72
CA GLU A 137 0.68 15.78 2.62
C GLU A 137 -0.17 15.87 1.34
N ALA A 138 -1.46 15.44 1.37
CA ALA A 138 -2.29 15.32 0.17
C ALA A 138 -2.37 16.61 -0.65
N GLU A 139 -2.59 17.77 -0.01
CA GLU A 139 -2.69 19.05 -0.71
C GLU A 139 -1.37 19.48 -1.38
N VAL A 140 -0.23 19.20 -0.73
CA VAL A 140 1.09 19.46 -1.32
C VAL A 140 1.34 18.54 -2.51
N ILE A 141 1.01 17.25 -2.37
CA ILE A 141 1.11 16.27 -3.46
C ILE A 141 0.23 16.71 -4.63
N LYS A 142 -1.00 17.14 -4.38
CA LYS A 142 -1.92 17.65 -5.40
C LYS A 142 -1.35 18.85 -6.15
N ALA A 143 -0.77 19.81 -5.44
CA ALA A 143 -0.13 20.98 -6.04
C ALA A 143 1.06 20.59 -6.95
N LEU A 144 1.89 19.63 -6.52
CA LEU A 144 3.02 19.11 -7.32
C LEU A 144 2.53 18.40 -8.59
N VAL A 145 1.51 17.57 -8.47
CA VAL A 145 0.88 16.85 -9.60
C VAL A 145 0.32 17.83 -10.62
N HIS A 146 -0.41 18.86 -10.19
CA HIS A 146 -0.94 19.91 -11.06
C HIS A 146 0.17 20.75 -11.72
N ALA A 147 1.34 20.86 -11.08
CA ALA A 147 2.54 21.48 -11.67
C ALA A 147 3.27 20.55 -12.68
N GLY A 148 2.73 19.37 -12.99
CA GLY A 148 3.30 18.41 -13.92
C GLY A 148 4.44 17.56 -13.36
N VAL A 149 4.62 17.55 -12.03
CA VAL A 149 5.63 16.73 -11.36
C VAL A 149 5.08 15.32 -11.13
N THR A 150 5.86 14.29 -11.45
CA THR A 150 5.57 12.92 -11.03
C THR A 150 5.95 12.76 -9.56
N VAL A 151 5.01 12.37 -8.70
CA VAL A 151 5.24 12.26 -7.26
C VAL A 151 5.30 10.80 -6.84
N VAL A 152 6.36 10.40 -6.15
CA VAL A 152 6.43 9.13 -5.42
C VAL A 152 6.01 9.41 -3.98
N SER A 153 4.96 8.78 -3.50
CA SER A 153 4.41 9.05 -2.16
C SER A 153 3.73 7.84 -1.54
N THR A 154 3.29 7.97 -0.31
CA THR A 154 2.47 6.99 0.43
C THR A 154 3.06 5.58 0.40
N GLY A 155 4.40 5.50 0.39
CA GLY A 155 5.12 4.22 0.38
C GLY A 155 4.76 3.37 1.60
N GLY A 156 4.45 2.08 1.36
CA GLY A 156 4.00 1.16 2.40
C GLY A 156 2.62 1.46 2.97
N GLY A 157 1.86 2.38 2.35
CA GLY A 157 0.56 2.87 2.83
C GLY A 157 0.64 4.20 3.61
N GLY A 158 1.85 4.77 3.73
CA GLY A 158 2.15 5.94 4.54
C GLY A 158 2.57 5.59 5.97
N ILE A 159 3.20 6.54 6.66
CA ILE A 159 3.59 6.41 8.07
C ILE A 159 2.32 6.60 8.92
N PRO A 160 1.89 5.60 9.71
CA PRO A 160 0.69 5.73 10.53
C PRO A 160 0.91 6.75 11.65
N VAL A 161 0.00 7.73 11.73
CA VAL A 161 0.01 8.75 12.78
C VAL A 161 -1.39 8.94 13.36
N LEU A 162 -1.43 9.29 14.64
CA LEU A 162 -2.63 9.81 15.30
C LEU A 162 -2.57 11.33 15.28
N GLN A 163 -3.71 11.98 15.14
CA GLN A 163 -3.84 13.42 15.30
C GLN A 163 -4.68 13.71 16.56
N ASP A 164 -4.17 14.53 17.45
CA ASP A 164 -4.93 14.97 18.62
C ASP A 164 -5.85 16.17 18.32
N GLU A 165 -6.62 16.59 19.32
CA GLU A 165 -7.56 17.72 19.22
C GLU A 165 -6.88 19.06 18.89
N THR A 166 -5.57 19.18 19.13
CA THR A 166 -4.77 20.38 18.83
C THR A 166 -4.17 20.35 17.44
N GLY A 167 -4.30 19.22 16.72
CA GLY A 167 -3.72 18.99 15.41
C GLY A 167 -2.29 18.43 15.45
N GLN A 168 -1.75 18.12 16.64
CA GLN A 168 -0.42 17.52 16.76
C GLN A 168 -0.44 16.06 16.30
N LEU A 169 0.63 15.67 15.60
CA LEU A 169 0.80 14.32 15.06
C LEU A 169 1.73 13.50 15.94
N LYS A 170 1.37 12.22 16.12
CA LYS A 170 2.18 11.24 16.84
C LYS A 170 2.20 9.93 16.08
N GLY A 171 3.40 9.43 15.77
CA GLY A 171 3.59 8.11 15.17
C GLY A 171 3.02 6.99 16.02
N ILE A 172 2.54 5.93 15.38
CA ILE A 172 1.99 4.75 16.04
C ILE A 172 2.46 3.47 15.35
N ALA A 173 2.78 2.44 16.14
CA ALA A 173 3.24 1.16 15.64
C ALA A 173 2.10 0.38 14.93
N ALA A 174 1.90 0.67 13.67
CA ALA A 174 0.94 0.03 12.78
C ALA A 174 1.51 -0.04 11.35
N VAL A 175 0.84 -0.76 10.46
CA VAL A 175 1.19 -0.80 9.03
C VAL A 175 -0.09 -0.72 8.22
N ILE A 176 -0.25 0.35 7.46
CA ILE A 176 -1.39 0.51 6.57
C ILE A 176 -1.20 -0.36 5.32
N ASP A 177 -2.27 -0.99 4.85
CA ASP A 177 -2.20 -1.70 3.58
C ASP A 177 -2.01 -0.69 2.44
N LYS A 178 -0.98 -0.93 1.59
CA LYS A 178 -0.60 0.00 0.52
C LYS A 178 -1.70 0.25 -0.50
N ASP A 179 -2.57 -0.75 -0.73
CA ASP A 179 -3.64 -0.63 -1.71
C ASP A 179 -4.75 0.29 -1.18
N PHE A 180 -5.06 0.25 0.12
CA PHE A 180 -5.95 1.23 0.77
C PHE A 180 -5.32 2.62 0.87
N GLY A 181 -4.02 2.71 1.15
CA GLY A 181 -3.29 3.98 1.12
C GLY A 181 -3.36 4.62 -0.27
N ALA A 182 -3.17 3.82 -1.32
CA ALA A 182 -3.28 4.27 -2.71
C ALA A 182 -4.70 4.75 -3.06
N ALA A 183 -5.72 3.99 -2.68
CA ALA A 183 -7.11 4.37 -2.91
C ALA A 183 -7.48 5.69 -2.19
N LYS A 184 -7.01 5.84 -0.93
CA LYS A 184 -7.24 7.08 -0.17
C LYS A 184 -6.54 8.28 -0.80
N LEU A 185 -5.28 8.16 -1.20
CA LEU A 185 -4.59 9.25 -1.87
C LEU A 185 -5.24 9.58 -3.21
N ALA A 186 -5.54 8.59 -4.04
CA ALA A 186 -6.23 8.80 -5.30
C ALA A 186 -7.57 9.52 -5.13
N ASP A 187 -8.32 9.21 -4.08
CA ASP A 187 -9.56 9.91 -3.73
C ASP A 187 -9.32 11.37 -3.34
N LEU A 188 -8.33 11.65 -2.49
CA LEU A 188 -7.97 13.01 -2.05
C LEU A 188 -7.45 13.89 -3.20
N LEU A 189 -6.75 13.28 -4.16
CA LEU A 189 -6.26 13.95 -5.36
C LEU A 189 -7.34 14.14 -6.42
N ASP A 190 -8.51 13.55 -6.24
CA ASP A 190 -9.60 13.54 -7.22
C ASP A 190 -9.20 12.82 -8.54
N ALA A 191 -8.40 11.79 -8.44
CA ALA A 191 -7.89 11.05 -9.58
C ALA A 191 -9.01 10.37 -10.39
N ASP A 192 -8.82 10.27 -11.70
CA ASP A 192 -9.73 9.57 -12.63
C ASP A 192 -9.51 8.06 -12.62
N THR A 193 -8.25 7.65 -12.43
CA THR A 193 -7.84 6.26 -12.56
C THR A 193 -6.93 5.84 -11.40
N LEU A 194 -7.26 4.70 -10.79
CA LEU A 194 -6.39 3.97 -9.87
C LEU A 194 -5.90 2.68 -10.53
N LEU A 195 -4.60 2.56 -10.76
CA LEU A 195 -3.96 1.37 -11.30
C LEU A 195 -3.24 0.61 -10.17
N ILE A 196 -3.63 -0.64 -9.94
CA ILE A 196 -3.06 -1.52 -8.92
C ILE A 196 -2.26 -2.62 -9.62
N LEU A 197 -0.93 -2.59 -9.48
CA LEU A 197 -0.03 -3.59 -10.05
C LEU A 197 0.21 -4.75 -9.07
N THR A 198 0.08 -5.96 -9.59
CA THR A 198 0.23 -7.22 -8.85
C THR A 198 1.02 -8.25 -9.67
N SER A 199 1.10 -9.49 -9.23
CA SER A 199 1.84 -10.58 -9.89
C SER A 199 1.01 -11.35 -10.92
N VAL A 200 -0.25 -10.98 -11.12
CA VAL A 200 -1.15 -11.63 -12.09
C VAL A 200 -1.74 -10.61 -13.03
N ASP A 201 -2.04 -11.03 -14.27
CA ASP A 201 -2.49 -10.13 -15.33
C ASP A 201 -3.92 -9.59 -15.12
N ALA A 202 -4.75 -10.28 -14.34
CA ALA A 202 -6.12 -9.88 -14.02
C ALA A 202 -6.56 -10.51 -12.68
N ALA A 203 -7.58 -9.96 -12.06
CA ALA A 203 -8.29 -10.64 -10.98
C ALA A 203 -9.02 -11.87 -11.54
N LYS A 204 -9.09 -12.94 -10.76
CA LYS A 204 -9.68 -14.21 -11.19
C LYS A 204 -10.69 -14.71 -10.17
N ILE A 205 -11.75 -15.29 -10.67
CA ILE A 205 -12.71 -16.11 -9.88
C ILE A 205 -12.37 -17.59 -10.03
N ASN A 206 -12.80 -18.40 -9.08
CA ASN A 206 -12.51 -19.84 -9.02
C ASN A 206 -11.01 -20.17 -9.14
N PHE A 207 -10.18 -19.33 -8.54
CA PHE A 207 -8.71 -19.43 -8.66
C PHE A 207 -8.20 -20.81 -8.26
N GLY A 208 -7.38 -21.42 -9.15
CA GLY A 208 -6.82 -22.76 -8.97
C GLY A 208 -7.79 -23.91 -9.22
N LYS A 209 -9.01 -23.64 -9.73
CA LYS A 209 -10.01 -24.66 -10.09
C LYS A 209 -10.10 -24.85 -11.61
N PRO A 210 -10.70 -25.96 -12.10
CA PRO A 210 -10.85 -26.20 -13.54
C PRO A 210 -11.68 -25.15 -14.28
N ASP A 211 -12.53 -24.42 -13.57
CA ASP A 211 -13.39 -23.35 -14.06
C ASP A 211 -12.85 -21.94 -13.70
N GLU A 212 -11.54 -21.84 -13.49
CA GLU A 212 -10.87 -20.55 -13.28
C GLU A 212 -11.15 -19.60 -14.44
N GLN A 213 -11.56 -18.37 -14.11
CA GLN A 213 -11.86 -17.35 -15.11
C GLN A 213 -11.22 -16.00 -14.71
N SER A 214 -10.53 -15.37 -15.68
CA SER A 214 -10.05 -13.99 -15.52
C SER A 214 -11.20 -13.02 -15.71
N LEU A 215 -11.25 -12.00 -14.84
CA LEU A 215 -12.21 -10.91 -14.95
C LEU A 215 -11.64 -9.83 -15.87
N GLY A 216 -12.45 -9.42 -16.85
CA GLY A 216 -12.14 -8.31 -17.75
C GLY A 216 -12.73 -6.99 -17.24
N GLU A 217 -13.60 -6.37 -18.05
CA GLU A 217 -14.37 -5.18 -17.66
C GLU A 217 -15.62 -5.61 -16.89
N ILE A 218 -15.77 -5.10 -15.67
CA ILE A 218 -16.89 -5.42 -14.79
C ILE A 218 -17.35 -4.19 -14.02
N SER A 219 -18.58 -4.21 -13.57
CA SER A 219 -19.16 -3.16 -12.72
C SER A 219 -18.73 -3.27 -11.26
N VAL A 220 -18.89 -2.19 -10.51
CA VAL A 220 -18.76 -2.16 -9.03
C VAL A 220 -19.63 -3.23 -8.37
N ALA A 221 -20.87 -3.41 -8.84
CA ALA A 221 -21.81 -4.38 -8.27
C ALA A 221 -21.36 -5.84 -8.49
N GLU A 222 -20.84 -6.16 -9.67
CA GLU A 222 -20.29 -7.48 -9.95
C GLU A 222 -19.02 -7.77 -9.13
N MET A 223 -18.11 -6.79 -9.01
CA MET A 223 -16.93 -6.95 -8.16
C MET A 223 -17.32 -7.16 -6.70
N GLN A 224 -18.28 -6.39 -6.17
CA GLN A 224 -18.78 -6.56 -4.81
C GLN A 224 -19.37 -7.96 -4.61
N LYS A 225 -20.17 -8.44 -5.56
CA LYS A 225 -20.72 -9.80 -5.51
C LYS A 225 -19.62 -10.87 -5.43
N HIS A 226 -18.56 -10.76 -6.22
CA HIS A 226 -17.43 -11.69 -6.16
C HIS A 226 -16.69 -11.63 -4.83
N ILE A 227 -16.60 -10.45 -4.19
CA ILE A 227 -16.04 -10.31 -2.84
C ILE A 227 -16.93 -11.04 -1.82
N ASP A 228 -18.25 -10.83 -1.87
CA ASP A 228 -19.23 -11.43 -0.96
C ASP A 228 -19.30 -12.96 -1.12
N ASP A 229 -19.12 -13.46 -2.35
CA ASP A 229 -19.00 -14.88 -2.68
C ASP A 229 -17.65 -15.50 -2.25
N GLY A 230 -16.74 -14.73 -1.64
CA GLY A 230 -15.44 -15.20 -1.14
C GLY A 230 -14.45 -15.64 -2.23
N GLN A 231 -14.54 -15.07 -3.44
CA GLN A 231 -13.71 -15.45 -4.58
C GLN A 231 -12.24 -15.06 -4.43
N PHE A 232 -11.91 -14.11 -3.54
CA PHE A 232 -10.58 -13.53 -3.44
C PHE A 232 -9.87 -13.86 -2.13
N ALA A 233 -8.60 -14.27 -2.22
CA ALA A 233 -7.79 -14.62 -1.06
C ALA A 233 -7.52 -13.39 -0.17
N ALA A 234 -7.78 -13.52 1.14
CA ALA A 234 -7.72 -12.45 2.13
C ALA A 234 -6.35 -11.74 2.24
N GLY A 235 -5.24 -12.47 2.05
CA GLY A 235 -3.89 -11.91 2.14
C GLY A 235 -3.32 -11.36 0.81
N SER A 236 -4.08 -11.39 -0.29
CA SER A 236 -3.56 -11.14 -1.63
C SER A 236 -4.52 -10.28 -2.47
N MET A 237 -5.48 -10.88 -3.15
CA MET A 237 -6.36 -10.20 -4.09
C MET A 237 -7.48 -9.42 -3.38
N LEU A 238 -8.03 -9.91 -2.28
CA LEU A 238 -9.13 -9.27 -1.56
C LEU A 238 -8.83 -7.80 -1.15
N PRO A 239 -7.69 -7.45 -0.55
CA PRO A 239 -7.39 -6.04 -0.25
C PRO A 239 -7.36 -5.15 -1.49
N LYS A 240 -6.91 -5.66 -2.65
CA LYS A 240 -6.85 -4.92 -3.91
C LYS A 240 -8.23 -4.62 -4.47
N THR A 241 -9.10 -5.62 -4.50
CA THR A 241 -10.49 -5.46 -4.97
C THR A 241 -11.28 -4.53 -4.04
N GLN A 242 -11.09 -4.64 -2.72
CA GLN A 242 -11.71 -3.74 -1.75
C GLN A 242 -11.19 -2.30 -1.88
N ALA A 243 -9.88 -2.11 -2.09
CA ALA A 243 -9.30 -0.79 -2.32
C ALA A 243 -9.83 -0.16 -3.62
N ALA A 244 -9.94 -0.95 -4.69
CA ALA A 244 -10.55 -0.52 -5.95
C ALA A 244 -11.99 -0.04 -5.74
N LEU A 245 -12.82 -0.81 -5.04
CA LEU A 245 -14.20 -0.40 -4.73
C LEU A 245 -14.26 0.85 -3.84
N SER A 246 -13.37 0.96 -2.86
CA SER A 246 -13.28 2.14 -2.00
C SER A 246 -12.98 3.41 -2.80
N PHE A 247 -12.09 3.33 -3.79
CA PHE A 247 -11.78 4.45 -4.68
C PHE A 247 -12.95 4.84 -5.58
N LEU A 248 -13.72 3.86 -6.06
CA LEU A 248 -14.85 4.08 -6.96
C LEU A 248 -16.11 4.57 -6.21
N SER A 249 -16.16 4.40 -4.89
CA SER A 249 -17.34 4.74 -4.08
C SER A 249 -17.66 6.23 -4.12
N GLY A 250 -18.90 6.54 -4.47
CA GLY A 250 -19.46 7.91 -4.38
C GLY A 250 -19.09 8.85 -5.52
N LYS A 251 -18.31 8.41 -6.51
CA LYS A 251 -17.95 9.26 -7.68
C LYS A 251 -18.09 8.49 -8.99
N SER A 252 -18.84 9.04 -9.93
CA SER A 252 -18.99 8.51 -11.28
C SER A 252 -17.82 8.89 -12.18
N GLY A 253 -17.56 8.10 -13.22
CA GLY A 253 -16.53 8.36 -14.23
C GLY A 253 -15.12 7.92 -13.82
N ARG A 254 -14.95 7.33 -12.63
CA ARG A 254 -13.68 6.75 -12.18
C ARG A 254 -13.50 5.33 -12.68
N THR A 255 -12.24 4.94 -12.84
CA THR A 255 -11.84 3.58 -13.24
C THR A 255 -10.78 3.04 -12.30
N ALA A 256 -10.96 1.82 -11.80
CA ALA A 256 -9.90 1.08 -11.12
C ALA A 256 -9.42 -0.08 -11.99
N ILE A 257 -8.10 -0.26 -12.11
CA ILE A 257 -7.48 -1.29 -12.96
C ILE A 257 -6.58 -2.16 -12.10
N ILE A 258 -6.72 -3.48 -12.21
CA ILE A 258 -5.85 -4.46 -11.55
C ILE A 258 -5.16 -5.28 -12.63
N THR A 259 -3.82 -5.26 -12.66
CA THR A 259 -3.03 -5.96 -13.68
C THR A 259 -1.60 -6.27 -13.21
N SER A 260 -0.81 -6.96 -14.06
CA SER A 260 0.62 -7.15 -13.83
C SER A 260 1.44 -5.94 -14.30
N LEU A 261 2.71 -5.88 -13.86
CA LEU A 261 3.64 -4.84 -14.33
C LEU A 261 3.85 -4.93 -15.85
N GLU A 262 3.98 -6.14 -16.37
CA GLU A 262 4.22 -6.44 -17.79
C GLU A 262 3.05 -6.01 -18.67
N LYS A 263 1.82 -6.06 -18.14
CA LYS A 263 0.58 -5.73 -18.86
C LYS A 263 0.09 -4.30 -18.64
N THR A 264 0.89 -3.46 -17.97
CA THR A 264 0.51 -2.09 -17.62
C THR A 264 0.04 -1.25 -18.81
N ALA A 265 0.80 -1.23 -19.92
CA ALA A 265 0.47 -0.42 -21.10
C ALA A 265 -0.81 -0.91 -21.78
N GLU A 266 -0.96 -2.22 -21.92
CA GLU A 266 -2.15 -2.87 -22.47
C GLU A 266 -3.39 -2.62 -21.59
N ALA A 267 -3.22 -2.66 -20.26
CA ALA A 267 -4.33 -2.43 -19.32
C ALA A 267 -4.80 -0.96 -19.34
N ILE A 268 -3.88 -0.01 -19.46
CA ILE A 268 -4.23 1.41 -19.59
C ILE A 268 -5.00 1.64 -20.89
N SER A 269 -4.61 0.98 -22.00
CA SER A 269 -5.32 1.07 -23.29
C SER A 269 -6.64 0.28 -23.34
N GLY A 270 -6.96 -0.50 -22.32
CA GLY A 270 -8.20 -1.27 -22.21
C GLY A 270 -8.14 -2.68 -22.80
N SER A 271 -6.95 -3.18 -23.21
CA SER A 271 -6.80 -4.48 -23.84
C SER A 271 -6.34 -5.60 -22.89
N ALA A 272 -6.07 -5.30 -21.62
CA ALA A 272 -5.70 -6.27 -20.58
C ALA A 272 -6.17 -5.83 -19.20
N GLY A 273 -5.99 -6.70 -18.19
CA GLY A 273 -6.31 -6.44 -16.81
C GLY A 273 -7.78 -6.60 -16.44
N THR A 274 -8.08 -6.45 -15.17
CA THR A 274 -9.45 -6.28 -14.68
C THR A 274 -9.72 -4.80 -14.53
N ARG A 275 -10.72 -4.31 -15.24
CA ARG A 275 -11.19 -2.92 -15.20
C ARG A 275 -12.52 -2.86 -14.47
N VAL A 276 -12.57 -2.09 -13.38
CA VAL A 276 -13.82 -1.86 -12.62
C VAL A 276 -14.24 -0.42 -12.84
N GLN A 277 -15.51 -0.22 -13.21
CA GLN A 277 -16.06 1.10 -13.48
C GLN A 277 -17.32 1.35 -12.63
N SER A 278 -17.49 2.61 -12.25
CA SER A 278 -18.66 3.10 -11.51
C SER A 278 -19.82 3.44 -12.43
#